data_c9d33390c1d486dccf65c9fa6f74fc6b
#
_entry.id   c9d33390c1d486dccf65c9fa6f74fc6b
#
_cell.length_a   1.000
_cell.length_b   1.000
_cell.length_c   1.000
_cell.angle_alpha   90.00
_cell.angle_beta   90.00
_cell.angle_gamma   90.00
#
_symmetry.space_group_name_H-M   'P 1'
#
loop_
_entity.id
_entity.type
_entity.pdbx_description
1 polymer ?
#
loop_
_entity_poly.entity_id
_entity_poly.type
_entity_poly.pdbx_seq_one_letter_code
_entity_poly.pdbx_strand_id
1 'polypeptide(L)'
;MSEVSALTPNSQIQQTNSRLRLLVLSNGHGEDAIAVRIVQELQHQLHPPDIFALPLVGEGYAYQKLNIPLIGSVRTMPSGGFIYMDGWQFLRDLGEGLIQLTFDQILTIRSWVNSQQKSDKNHAILAVGDLLPLFFAWMSGTKYAFVGTAKSEYHVRNEQGLLKRDHPLAHLGHFSGSVYHPWERWLMSHHRCKAVFPRDSLTTKILQKWPIPVFDVGNPMMDGLEPTFPTARFYSISSEKRELGRPLIITLLPGSRPPEAYANWQKILLAVSALIDMQQTHNWDKFVFLGAIAPSLHFASMHQILQSHGWYPHPDCPVTIPDDSALTFCQKNAYFILTQKAYNDCLHMADIAIAMAGTATEQFVGLGKPAITMPGKGPQFNPKFAQTQSRLLGPSVILVEEPHEVAQVVRSLFANPDKLHFIAENGLRRMGKAGAAKRIAECLMERL
;
A
#
# COMPACT_ATOMS: atom_id res chain seq x y z
N MET A 1 -34.64 -62.68 38.37
CA MET A 1 -33.65 -61.81 39.05
C MET A 1 -32.50 -61.69 38.10
N SER A 2 -32.43 -60.62 37.41
CA SER A 2 -31.31 -60.25 36.53
C SER A 2 -31.10 -58.75 36.68
N GLU A 3 -29.95 -58.43 37.20
CA GLU A 3 -29.46 -57.04 37.45
C GLU A 3 -29.25 -56.29 36.15
N VAL A 4 -29.86 -55.11 36.05
CA VAL A 4 -29.60 -54.14 35.00
C VAL A 4 -28.48 -53.24 35.46
N SER A 5 -27.31 -53.42 34.87
CA SER A 5 -26.13 -52.57 35.09
C SER A 5 -26.38 -51.17 34.44
N ALA A 6 -26.38 -50.15 35.28
CA ALA A 6 -26.49 -48.75 34.84
C ALA A 6 -25.17 -48.27 34.19
N LEU A 7 -25.27 -47.95 32.91
CA LEU A 7 -24.20 -47.22 32.17
C LEU A 7 -24.17 -45.76 32.65
N THR A 8 -23.06 -45.35 33.21
CA THR A 8 -22.74 -43.97 33.56
C THR A 8 -22.59 -43.14 32.27
N PRO A 9 -23.13 -41.93 32.21
CA PRO A 9 -23.01 -41.09 31.02
C PRO A 9 -21.58 -40.55 30.93
N ASN A 10 -21.07 -40.61 29.72
CA ASN A 10 -19.83 -40.08 29.20
C ASN A 10 -19.49 -38.70 29.76
N SER A 11 -18.28 -38.61 30.30
CA SER A 11 -17.58 -37.36 30.51
C SER A 11 -17.42 -36.61 29.16
N GLN A 12 -18.23 -35.58 28.94
CA GLN A 12 -18.01 -34.60 27.91
C GLN A 12 -16.65 -33.95 28.23
N ILE A 13 -15.64 -34.23 27.41
CA ILE A 13 -14.41 -33.48 27.33
C ILE A 13 -14.83 -32.10 26.82
N GLN A 14 -15.01 -31.17 27.75
CA GLN A 14 -15.02 -29.74 27.44
C GLN A 14 -13.62 -29.42 26.88
N GLN A 15 -13.51 -29.45 25.55
CA GLN A 15 -12.45 -28.70 24.88
C GLN A 15 -12.70 -27.24 25.22
N THR A 16 -11.98 -26.73 26.21
CA THR A 16 -11.81 -25.29 26.42
C THR A 16 -11.06 -24.78 25.19
N ASN A 17 -11.83 -24.35 24.19
CA ASN A 17 -11.29 -23.65 23.03
C ASN A 17 -10.76 -22.30 23.55
N SER A 18 -9.51 -22.28 24.02
CA SER A 18 -8.86 -21.05 24.47
C SER A 18 -8.78 -20.13 23.26
N ARG A 19 -9.39 -18.96 23.40
CA ARG A 19 -9.44 -17.94 22.35
C ARG A 19 -8.02 -17.53 21.94
N LEU A 20 -7.77 -17.45 20.61
CA LEU A 20 -6.47 -17.01 20.10
C LEU A 20 -6.19 -15.56 20.55
N ARG A 21 -5.04 -15.31 21.15
CA ARG A 21 -4.53 -13.97 21.45
C ARG A 21 -3.48 -13.60 20.41
N LEU A 22 -3.75 -12.55 19.65
CA LEU A 22 -2.92 -12.12 18.52
C LEU A 22 -2.29 -10.76 18.80
N LEU A 23 -0.96 -10.71 18.79
CA LEU A 23 -0.22 -9.45 18.81
C LEU A 23 0.19 -9.08 17.38
N VAL A 24 -0.22 -7.90 16.93
CA VAL A 24 0.12 -7.34 15.62
C VAL A 24 1.32 -6.39 15.77
N LEU A 25 2.39 -6.67 15.04
CA LEU A 25 3.58 -5.82 14.93
C LEU A 25 3.59 -5.15 13.56
N SER A 26 3.76 -3.83 13.49
CA SER A 26 3.85 -3.08 12.23
C SER A 26 4.95 -2.03 12.29
N ASN A 27 5.46 -1.62 11.12
CA ASN A 27 6.68 -0.81 11.02
C ASN A 27 6.42 0.62 10.52
N GLY A 28 5.25 1.19 10.79
CA GLY A 28 4.93 2.59 10.45
C GLY A 28 3.60 2.78 9.74
N HIS A 29 3.31 4.02 9.32
CA HIS A 29 1.99 4.42 8.85
C HIS A 29 1.42 3.60 7.68
N GLY A 30 2.24 3.21 6.71
CA GLY A 30 1.79 2.41 5.56
C GLY A 30 1.45 0.98 5.97
N GLU A 31 2.31 0.40 6.78
CA GLU A 31 2.17 -0.95 7.34
C GLU A 31 1.05 -1.02 8.37
N ASP A 32 0.87 0.04 9.17
CA ASP A 32 -0.24 0.16 10.11
C ASP A 32 -1.59 0.11 9.37
N ALA A 33 -1.70 0.80 8.24
CA ALA A 33 -2.92 0.79 7.43
C ALA A 33 -3.22 -0.60 6.84
N ILE A 34 -2.19 -1.32 6.40
CA ILE A 34 -2.32 -2.72 5.93
C ILE A 34 -2.72 -3.63 7.09
N ALA A 35 -2.04 -3.51 8.22
CA ALA A 35 -2.32 -4.32 9.41
C ALA A 35 -3.74 -4.11 9.92
N VAL A 36 -4.21 -2.86 9.96
CA VAL A 36 -5.57 -2.50 10.38
C VAL A 36 -6.63 -3.14 9.49
N ARG A 37 -6.44 -3.20 8.17
CA ARG A 37 -7.37 -3.90 7.25
C ARG A 37 -7.46 -5.39 7.58
N ILE A 38 -6.33 -6.03 7.86
CA ILE A 38 -6.32 -7.46 8.27
C ILE A 38 -6.99 -7.63 9.63
N VAL A 39 -6.76 -6.72 10.57
CA VAL A 39 -7.40 -6.72 11.90
C VAL A 39 -8.93 -6.60 11.77
N GLN A 40 -9.43 -5.71 10.92
CA GLN A 40 -10.86 -5.57 10.67
C GLN A 40 -11.48 -6.88 10.17
N GLU A 41 -10.82 -7.54 9.22
CA GLU A 41 -11.29 -8.83 8.71
C GLU A 41 -11.21 -9.96 9.76
N LEU A 42 -10.20 -9.93 10.65
CA LEU A 42 -10.11 -10.85 11.78
C LEU A 42 -11.24 -10.62 12.80
N GLN A 43 -11.65 -9.38 13.03
CA GLN A 43 -12.77 -9.05 13.90
C GLN A 43 -14.12 -9.54 13.36
N HIS A 44 -14.24 -9.72 12.03
CA HIS A 44 -15.44 -10.24 11.37
C HIS A 44 -15.47 -11.77 11.29
N GLN A 45 -14.44 -12.50 11.77
CA GLN A 45 -14.43 -13.96 11.78
C GLN A 45 -15.45 -14.52 12.79
N LEU A 46 -15.87 -15.77 12.59
CA LEU A 46 -16.85 -16.44 13.47
C LEU A 46 -16.35 -16.51 14.92
N HIS A 47 -15.06 -16.72 15.13
CA HIS A 47 -14.39 -16.75 16.43
C HIS A 47 -13.22 -15.77 16.44
N PRO A 48 -13.50 -14.45 16.55
CA PRO A 48 -12.46 -13.44 16.43
C PRO A 48 -11.42 -13.58 17.54
N PRO A 49 -10.12 -13.43 17.24
CA PRO A 49 -9.06 -13.46 18.26
C PRO A 49 -9.12 -12.20 19.15
N ASP A 50 -8.49 -12.29 20.33
CA ASP A 50 -8.20 -11.11 21.14
C ASP A 50 -6.97 -10.40 20.58
N ILE A 51 -7.16 -9.22 20.01
CA ILE A 51 -6.15 -8.51 19.23
C ILE A 51 -5.51 -7.41 20.06
N PHE A 52 -4.18 -7.36 20.00
CA PHE A 52 -3.33 -6.33 20.59
C PHE A 52 -2.38 -5.82 19.49
N ALA A 53 -1.88 -4.60 19.62
CA ALA A 53 -0.92 -4.06 18.65
C ALA A 53 0.29 -3.42 19.32
N LEU A 54 1.43 -3.53 18.64
CA LEU A 54 2.65 -2.79 18.93
C LEU A 54 3.20 -2.21 17.62
N PRO A 55 2.86 -0.96 17.27
CA PRO A 55 3.55 -0.26 16.20
C PRO A 55 4.99 -0.03 16.63
N LEU A 56 5.96 -0.56 15.88
CA LEU A 56 7.38 -0.48 16.20
C LEU A 56 7.92 0.93 15.99
N VAL A 57 7.29 1.65 15.04
CA VAL A 57 7.56 3.04 14.72
C VAL A 57 6.22 3.77 14.51
N GLY A 58 6.14 5.02 14.95
CA GLY A 58 4.91 5.81 14.85
C GLY A 58 4.07 5.75 16.13
N GLU A 59 2.92 6.36 16.14
CA GLU A 59 2.06 6.52 17.32
C GLU A 59 0.86 5.57 17.33
N GLY A 60 0.71 4.75 16.30
CA GLY A 60 -0.35 3.74 16.22
C GLY A 60 -1.76 4.27 16.10
N TYR A 61 -1.96 5.49 15.61
CA TYR A 61 -3.28 6.11 15.44
C TYR A 61 -4.28 5.25 14.67
N ALA A 62 -3.80 4.45 13.71
CA ALA A 62 -4.65 3.57 12.94
C ALA A 62 -5.34 2.51 13.82
N TYR A 63 -4.61 1.94 14.77
CA TYR A 63 -5.13 0.96 15.73
C TYR A 63 -6.06 1.61 16.77
N GLN A 64 -5.71 2.81 17.25
CA GLN A 64 -6.53 3.55 18.22
C GLN A 64 -7.93 3.85 17.67
N LYS A 65 -8.05 4.19 16.38
CA LYS A 65 -9.33 4.38 15.70
C LYS A 65 -10.24 3.15 15.71
N LEU A 66 -9.67 1.96 15.82
CA LEU A 66 -10.40 0.68 15.94
C LEU A 66 -10.53 0.21 17.39
N ASN A 67 -10.16 1.00 18.38
CA ASN A 67 -10.11 0.62 19.78
C ASN A 67 -9.26 -0.62 20.05
N ILE A 68 -8.19 -0.85 19.28
CA ILE A 68 -7.23 -1.95 19.50
C ILE A 68 -6.25 -1.54 20.61
N PRO A 69 -6.13 -2.31 21.70
CA PRO A 69 -5.18 -2.03 22.76
C PRO A 69 -3.74 -2.03 22.27
N LEU A 70 -3.02 -0.94 22.52
CA LEU A 70 -1.58 -0.87 22.28
C LEU A 70 -0.81 -1.40 23.49
N ILE A 71 0.27 -2.13 23.24
CA ILE A 71 1.19 -2.58 24.30
C ILE A 71 2.54 -1.86 24.16
N GLY A 72 3.20 -1.61 25.29
CA GLY A 72 4.53 -0.99 25.33
C GLY A 72 4.57 0.50 25.02
N SER A 73 5.79 1.02 24.91
CA SER A 73 6.04 2.43 24.57
C SER A 73 6.12 2.63 23.06
N VAL A 74 5.39 3.60 22.58
CA VAL A 74 5.32 4.00 21.16
C VAL A 74 6.08 5.32 21.00
N ARG A 75 7.01 5.41 20.04
CA ARG A 75 7.76 6.64 19.73
C ARG A 75 7.82 6.89 18.23
N THR A 76 7.73 8.16 17.84
CA THR A 76 8.03 8.60 16.47
C THR A 76 9.54 8.58 16.23
N MET A 77 9.96 8.11 15.06
CA MET A 77 11.36 8.16 14.63
C MET A 77 11.51 9.02 13.39
N PRO A 78 12.64 9.75 13.25
CA PRO A 78 12.92 10.62 12.11
C PRO A 78 12.89 9.88 10.76
N SER A 79 13.34 8.62 10.71
CA SER A 79 13.33 7.77 9.50
C SER A 79 11.92 7.33 9.07
N GLY A 80 10.91 7.46 9.96
CA GLY A 80 9.57 6.91 9.71
C GLY A 80 9.54 5.40 9.50
N GLY A 81 10.58 4.67 9.97
CA GLY A 81 10.67 3.21 9.91
C GLY A 81 11.31 2.62 8.65
N PHE A 82 11.73 3.43 7.69
CA PHE A 82 12.37 2.96 6.45
C PHE A 82 13.88 2.75 6.61
N ILE A 83 14.28 1.67 7.25
CA ILE A 83 15.70 1.33 7.49
C ILE A 83 16.50 1.10 6.18
N TYR A 84 15.83 0.82 5.06
CA TYR A 84 16.48 0.42 3.80
C TYR A 84 16.84 1.56 2.84
N MET A 85 16.41 2.79 3.09
CA MET A 85 16.52 3.85 2.09
C MET A 85 17.74 4.76 2.25
N ASP A 86 18.30 4.92 3.47
CA ASP A 86 19.45 5.81 3.67
C ASP A 86 20.27 5.43 4.90
N GLY A 87 21.52 4.98 4.69
CA GLY A 87 22.43 4.59 5.78
C GLY A 87 22.76 5.72 6.77
N TRP A 88 22.63 6.98 6.35
CA TRP A 88 22.82 8.15 7.22
C TRP A 88 21.66 8.38 8.18
N GLN A 89 20.43 8.09 7.77
CA GLN A 89 19.26 8.17 8.66
C GLN A 89 19.33 7.08 9.74
N PHE A 90 19.77 5.88 9.38
CA PHE A 90 20.00 4.79 10.33
C PHE A 90 21.02 5.16 11.42
N LEU A 91 22.16 5.80 11.05
CA LEU A 91 23.16 6.25 12.01
C LEU A 91 22.60 7.34 12.95
N ARG A 92 21.69 8.18 12.47
CA ARG A 92 21.04 9.22 13.27
C ARG A 92 20.02 8.63 14.25
N ASP A 93 19.23 7.65 13.80
CA ASP A 93 18.28 6.90 14.64
C ASP A 93 19.01 6.11 15.75
N LEU A 94 20.22 5.56 15.46
CA LEU A 94 21.09 4.94 16.47
C LEU A 94 21.51 5.91 17.57
N GLY A 95 21.81 7.15 17.21
CA GLY A 95 22.17 8.22 18.14
C GLY A 95 21.00 8.70 19.01
N GLU A 96 19.75 8.52 18.59
CA GLU A 96 18.52 8.94 19.26
C GLU A 96 17.90 7.86 20.18
N GLY A 97 18.60 6.76 20.46
CA GLY A 97 18.15 5.73 21.40
C GLY A 97 17.42 4.55 20.74
N LEU A 98 17.60 4.31 19.45
CA LEU A 98 17.02 3.17 18.72
C LEU A 98 17.32 1.83 19.41
N ILE A 99 18.56 1.64 19.90
CA ILE A 99 18.97 0.40 20.56
C ILE A 99 18.16 0.16 21.82
N GLN A 100 18.00 1.20 22.65
CA GLN A 100 17.23 1.09 23.91
C GLN A 100 15.75 0.81 23.63
N LEU A 101 15.16 1.53 22.66
CA LEU A 101 13.77 1.30 22.24
C LEU A 101 13.58 -0.13 21.71
N THR A 102 14.51 -0.62 20.89
CA THR A 102 14.50 -1.99 20.37
C THR A 102 14.50 -3.03 21.49
N PHE A 103 15.35 -2.84 22.50
CA PHE A 103 15.40 -3.71 23.68
C PHE A 103 14.10 -3.69 24.48
N ASP A 104 13.57 -2.49 24.76
CA ASP A 104 12.32 -2.31 25.50
C ASP A 104 11.13 -2.96 24.78
N GLN A 105 11.08 -2.85 23.45
CA GLN A 105 10.05 -3.49 22.63
C GLN A 105 10.15 -5.02 22.67
N ILE A 106 11.36 -5.59 22.57
CA ILE A 106 11.57 -7.04 22.68
C ILE A 106 11.16 -7.56 24.07
N LEU A 107 11.53 -6.85 25.13
CA LEU A 107 11.13 -7.20 26.49
C LEU A 107 9.61 -7.12 26.68
N THR A 108 8.98 -6.10 26.13
CA THR A 108 7.51 -5.94 26.14
C THR A 108 6.82 -7.09 25.43
N ILE A 109 7.28 -7.48 24.23
CA ILE A 109 6.73 -8.62 23.48
C ILE A 109 6.87 -9.91 24.27
N ARG A 110 8.05 -10.17 24.83
CA ARG A 110 8.28 -11.38 25.66
C ARG A 110 7.44 -11.38 26.94
N SER A 111 7.32 -10.25 27.62
CA SER A 111 6.46 -10.09 28.79
C SER A 111 5.00 -10.36 28.43
N TRP A 112 4.52 -9.84 27.30
CA TRP A 112 3.16 -10.09 26.82
C TRP A 112 2.92 -11.58 26.51
N VAL A 113 3.87 -12.26 25.88
CA VAL A 113 3.79 -13.71 25.62
C VAL A 113 3.80 -14.52 26.92
N ASN A 114 4.56 -14.07 27.94
CA ASN A 114 4.72 -14.80 29.20
C ASN A 114 3.70 -14.41 30.29
N SER A 115 2.89 -13.37 30.08
CA SER A 115 2.08 -12.71 31.12
C SER A 115 0.88 -13.50 31.62
N GLN A 116 0.69 -14.77 31.19
CA GLN A 116 -0.46 -15.57 31.58
C GLN A 116 -0.07 -16.97 32.10
N GLN A 117 -0.89 -17.47 33.05
CA GLN A 117 -0.71 -18.77 33.68
C GLN A 117 -0.58 -19.93 32.68
N LYS A 118 0.16 -20.97 33.07
CA LYS A 118 0.59 -22.11 32.22
C LYS A 118 -0.51 -22.88 31.47
N SER A 119 -1.79 -22.60 31.67
CA SER A 119 -2.90 -23.36 31.08
C SER A 119 -3.44 -22.82 29.73
N ASP A 120 -3.15 -21.56 29.37
CA ASP A 120 -3.80 -20.93 28.18
C ASP A 120 -2.76 -20.32 27.22
N LYS A 121 -2.04 -21.21 26.49
CA LYS A 121 -0.90 -20.84 25.63
C LYS A 121 -1.27 -20.56 24.17
N ASN A 122 -2.45 -20.05 23.87
CA ASN A 122 -2.82 -19.78 22.47
C ASN A 122 -2.44 -18.36 22.04
N HIS A 123 -1.13 -18.03 22.11
CA HIS A 123 -0.57 -16.75 21.65
C HIS A 123 0.04 -16.90 20.26
N ALA A 124 -0.13 -15.87 19.45
CA ALA A 124 0.52 -15.75 18.14
C ALA A 124 0.89 -14.31 17.84
N ILE A 125 1.80 -14.12 16.89
CA ILE A 125 2.20 -12.80 16.40
C ILE A 125 1.94 -12.71 14.90
N LEU A 126 1.35 -11.60 14.48
CA LEU A 126 1.28 -11.17 13.09
C LEU A 126 2.29 -10.03 12.88
N ALA A 127 3.34 -10.30 12.12
CA ALA A 127 4.34 -9.31 11.73
C ALA A 127 3.98 -8.72 10.35
N VAL A 128 3.80 -7.40 10.27
CA VAL A 128 3.44 -6.69 9.03
C VAL A 128 4.53 -5.67 8.71
N GLY A 129 5.18 -5.81 7.55
CA GLY A 129 6.22 -4.89 7.14
C GLY A 129 7.44 -5.53 6.49
N ASP A 130 8.60 -5.26 7.06
CA ASP A 130 9.91 -5.73 6.58
C ASP A 130 10.62 -6.68 7.57
N LEU A 131 11.95 -6.68 7.55
CA LEU A 131 12.78 -7.51 8.42
C LEU A 131 12.52 -7.26 9.92
N LEU A 132 12.29 -6.02 10.34
CA LEU A 132 12.24 -5.69 11.78
C LEU A 132 11.04 -6.36 12.47
N PRO A 133 9.77 -6.21 12.02
CA PRO A 133 8.65 -6.96 12.58
C PRO A 133 8.85 -8.48 12.51
N LEU A 134 9.40 -9.00 11.41
CA LEU A 134 9.68 -10.43 11.26
C LEU A 134 10.68 -10.94 12.30
N PHE A 135 11.76 -10.19 12.54
CA PHE A 135 12.78 -10.52 13.52
C PHE A 135 12.21 -10.50 14.95
N PHE A 136 11.39 -9.49 15.29
CA PHE A 136 10.75 -9.40 16.61
C PHE A 136 9.74 -10.52 16.83
N ALA A 137 8.99 -10.89 15.81
CA ALA A 137 8.08 -12.04 15.88
C ALA A 137 8.86 -13.35 16.17
N TRP A 138 9.99 -13.56 15.50
CA TRP A 138 10.85 -14.70 15.80
C TRP A 138 11.44 -14.65 17.22
N MET A 139 11.90 -13.46 17.69
CA MET A 139 12.45 -13.25 19.03
C MET A 139 11.43 -13.48 20.17
N SER A 140 10.14 -13.39 19.87
CA SER A 140 9.07 -13.58 20.85
C SER A 140 9.01 -14.99 21.48
N GLY A 141 9.50 -15.98 20.74
CA GLY A 141 9.46 -17.39 21.17
C GLY A 141 8.16 -18.13 20.85
N THR A 142 7.10 -17.44 20.38
CA THR A 142 5.79 -18.04 20.03
C THR A 142 5.61 -18.27 18.53
N LYS A 143 4.48 -18.86 18.10
CA LYS A 143 4.13 -18.98 16.67
C LYS A 143 3.86 -17.62 16.07
N TYR A 144 4.15 -17.47 14.78
CA TYR A 144 3.97 -16.21 14.07
C TYR A 144 3.63 -16.40 12.60
N ALA A 145 3.06 -15.35 12.01
CA ALA A 145 2.88 -15.17 10.58
C ALA A 145 3.51 -13.84 10.13
N PHE A 146 3.84 -13.74 8.86
CA PHE A 146 4.50 -12.57 8.28
C PHE A 146 3.80 -12.09 7.01
N VAL A 147 3.50 -10.79 6.95
CA VAL A 147 3.01 -10.07 5.78
C VAL A 147 4.11 -9.15 5.27
N GLY A 148 4.71 -9.50 4.14
CA GLY A 148 5.78 -8.71 3.53
C GLY A 148 5.21 -7.58 2.68
N THR A 149 5.50 -6.33 3.03
CA THR A 149 4.96 -5.13 2.36
C THR A 149 5.95 -4.44 1.43
N ALA A 150 7.23 -4.35 1.82
CA ALA A 150 8.23 -3.53 1.17
C ALA A 150 8.96 -4.23 0.02
N LYS A 151 9.24 -5.55 0.14
CA LYS A 151 10.08 -6.29 -0.80
C LYS A 151 9.24 -7.00 -1.85
N SER A 152 9.67 -6.86 -3.12
CA SER A 152 9.09 -7.53 -4.28
C SER A 152 10.19 -8.01 -5.21
N GLU A 153 10.03 -9.19 -5.78
CA GLU A 153 10.96 -9.71 -6.81
C GLU A 153 10.97 -8.81 -8.05
N TYR A 154 9.93 -8.03 -8.29
CA TYR A 154 9.90 -7.05 -9.38
C TYR A 154 10.96 -5.95 -9.26
N HIS A 155 11.62 -5.78 -8.11
CA HIS A 155 12.78 -4.90 -7.98
C HIS A 155 14.03 -5.45 -8.66
N VAL A 156 14.13 -6.78 -8.85
CA VAL A 156 15.34 -7.45 -9.34
C VAL A 156 15.09 -8.28 -10.59
N ARG A 157 13.84 -8.64 -10.90
CA ARG A 157 13.46 -9.46 -12.06
C ARG A 157 12.05 -9.10 -12.57
N ASN A 158 11.71 -9.66 -13.71
CA ASN A 158 10.34 -9.70 -14.24
C ASN A 158 10.01 -11.16 -14.62
N GLU A 159 8.93 -11.38 -15.32
CA GLU A 159 8.50 -12.72 -15.78
C GLU A 159 9.48 -13.35 -16.78
N GLN A 160 10.28 -12.54 -17.45
CA GLN A 160 11.28 -12.98 -18.44
C GLN A 160 12.64 -13.32 -17.80
N GLY A 161 12.87 -12.91 -16.55
CA GLY A 161 14.12 -13.16 -15.83
C GLY A 161 14.70 -11.96 -15.09
N LEU A 162 15.98 -11.99 -14.81
CA LEU A 162 16.67 -10.94 -14.08
C LEU A 162 16.79 -9.65 -14.92
N LEU A 163 16.49 -8.52 -14.29
CA LEU A 163 16.65 -7.21 -14.92
C LEU A 163 18.14 -6.86 -15.08
N LYS A 164 18.50 -6.34 -16.26
CA LYS A 164 19.86 -5.80 -16.49
C LYS A 164 20.10 -4.61 -15.55
N ARG A 165 21.24 -4.57 -14.91
CA ARG A 165 21.69 -3.48 -14.04
C ARG A 165 23.04 -2.97 -14.50
N ASP A 166 23.18 -1.65 -14.52
CA ASP A 166 24.39 -0.98 -15.04
C ASP A 166 25.57 -0.96 -14.06
N HIS A 167 25.40 -1.47 -12.82
CA HIS A 167 26.45 -1.42 -11.79
C HIS A 167 26.91 -2.80 -11.33
N PRO A 168 28.23 -3.12 -11.39
CA PRO A 168 28.77 -4.44 -11.04
C PRO A 168 28.54 -4.83 -9.57
N LEU A 169 28.51 -3.88 -8.62
CA LEU A 169 28.20 -4.16 -7.21
C LEU A 169 26.73 -4.52 -6.95
N ALA A 170 25.83 -4.23 -7.89
CA ALA A 170 24.44 -4.64 -7.81
C ALA A 170 24.25 -6.16 -7.97
N HIS A 171 25.26 -6.88 -8.45
CA HIS A 171 25.25 -8.33 -8.57
C HIS A 171 25.36 -9.06 -7.22
N LEU A 172 25.90 -8.43 -6.16
CA LEU A 172 26.00 -9.06 -4.84
C LEU A 172 24.61 -9.42 -4.24
N GLY A 173 23.57 -8.65 -4.55
CA GLY A 173 22.19 -8.99 -4.18
C GLY A 173 21.60 -10.16 -4.97
N HIS A 174 22.15 -10.50 -6.16
CA HIS A 174 21.68 -11.60 -6.99
C HIS A 174 22.19 -12.98 -6.53
N PHE A 175 23.32 -13.05 -5.82
CA PHE A 175 23.85 -14.30 -5.28
C PHE A 175 22.90 -15.00 -4.30
N SER A 176 21.96 -14.26 -3.71
CA SER A 176 20.99 -14.85 -2.78
C SER A 176 19.80 -15.55 -3.45
N GLY A 177 19.60 -15.39 -4.77
CA GLY A 177 18.49 -15.99 -5.54
C GLY A 177 17.12 -15.35 -5.35
N SER A 178 16.96 -14.38 -4.42
CA SER A 178 15.72 -13.65 -4.12
C SER A 178 16.01 -12.27 -3.59
N VAL A 179 15.00 -11.36 -3.67
CA VAL A 179 15.01 -10.04 -3.01
C VAL A 179 15.08 -10.16 -1.48
N TYR A 180 14.61 -11.29 -0.94
CA TYR A 180 14.77 -11.63 0.47
C TYR A 180 16.12 -12.29 0.70
N HIS A 181 16.90 -11.76 1.63
CA HIS A 181 18.22 -12.27 1.96
C HIS A 181 18.15 -13.64 2.65
N PRO A 182 19.26 -14.43 2.69
CA PRO A 182 19.28 -15.76 3.31
C PRO A 182 18.80 -15.80 4.76
N TRP A 183 19.13 -14.78 5.57
CA TRP A 183 18.70 -14.69 6.97
C TRP A 183 17.20 -14.39 7.10
N GLU A 184 16.58 -13.60 6.21
CA GLU A 184 15.15 -13.38 6.21
C GLU A 184 14.40 -14.66 5.83
N ARG A 185 14.90 -15.38 4.81
CA ARG A 185 14.33 -16.67 4.42
C ARG A 185 14.48 -17.72 5.53
N TRP A 186 15.58 -17.69 6.28
CA TRP A 186 15.75 -18.55 7.44
C TRP A 186 14.70 -18.24 8.53
N LEU A 187 14.45 -16.97 8.82
CA LEU A 187 13.37 -16.58 9.72
C LEU A 187 12.00 -17.07 9.23
N MET A 188 11.72 -16.91 7.93
CA MET A 188 10.45 -17.35 7.32
C MET A 188 10.32 -18.88 7.25
N SER A 189 11.43 -19.63 7.17
CA SER A 189 11.47 -21.10 7.14
C SER A 189 11.44 -21.73 8.53
N HIS A 190 11.50 -20.92 9.59
CA HIS A 190 11.54 -21.44 10.95
C HIS A 190 10.21 -22.14 11.32
N HIS A 191 10.26 -23.28 12.06
CA HIS A 191 9.09 -24.11 12.37
C HIS A 191 7.94 -23.36 13.08
N ARG A 192 8.22 -22.25 13.78
CA ARG A 192 7.22 -21.36 14.39
C ARG A 192 6.57 -20.39 13.41
N CYS A 193 7.14 -20.16 12.22
CA CYS A 193 6.51 -19.40 11.17
C CYS A 193 5.42 -20.26 10.51
N LYS A 194 4.17 -19.86 10.65
CA LYS A 194 3.01 -20.63 10.20
C LYS A 194 2.46 -20.19 8.85
N ALA A 195 2.67 -18.93 8.50
CA ALA A 195 2.27 -18.39 7.20
C ALA A 195 3.13 -17.20 6.82
N VAL A 196 3.41 -17.07 5.53
CA VAL A 196 4.09 -15.93 4.92
C VAL A 196 3.26 -15.46 3.74
N PHE A 197 2.94 -14.16 3.71
CA PHE A 197 2.12 -13.51 2.70
C PHE A 197 2.98 -12.44 1.99
N PRO A 198 3.65 -12.79 0.88
CA PRO A 198 4.37 -11.81 0.06
C PRO A 198 3.37 -10.87 -0.62
N ARG A 199 3.84 -9.69 -0.99
CA ARG A 199 3.00 -8.66 -1.59
C ARG A 199 2.51 -8.95 -3.03
N ASP A 200 3.15 -9.93 -3.73
CA ASP A 200 2.82 -10.25 -5.13
C ASP A 200 3.13 -11.72 -5.47
N SER A 201 2.47 -12.20 -6.53
CA SER A 201 2.54 -13.59 -6.98
C SER A 201 3.95 -14.01 -7.48
N LEU A 202 4.73 -13.08 -8.08
CA LEU A 202 6.09 -13.39 -8.51
C LEU A 202 7.00 -13.67 -7.30
N THR A 203 6.86 -12.85 -6.25
CA THR A 203 7.60 -13.03 -4.99
C THR A 203 7.19 -14.34 -4.32
N THR A 204 5.90 -14.64 -4.29
CA THR A 204 5.39 -15.93 -3.78
C THR A 204 6.01 -17.11 -4.53
N LYS A 205 5.96 -17.11 -5.86
CA LYS A 205 6.54 -18.16 -6.71
C LYS A 205 8.04 -18.37 -6.48
N ILE A 206 8.78 -17.29 -6.25
CA ILE A 206 10.20 -17.39 -5.98
C ILE A 206 10.48 -17.95 -4.59
N LEU A 207 9.75 -17.51 -3.56
CA LEU A 207 9.92 -17.98 -2.19
C LEU A 207 9.50 -19.45 -2.00
N GLN A 208 8.61 -20.01 -2.83
CA GLN A 208 8.25 -21.42 -2.85
C GLN A 208 9.42 -22.36 -3.15
N LYS A 209 10.56 -21.84 -3.62
CA LYS A 209 11.79 -22.65 -3.80
C LYS A 209 12.46 -23.07 -2.48
N TRP A 210 12.04 -22.52 -1.38
CA TRP A 210 12.53 -22.82 -0.03
C TRP A 210 11.39 -23.40 0.84
N PRO A 211 11.68 -24.07 1.95
CA PRO A 211 10.67 -24.63 2.85
C PRO A 211 9.98 -23.52 3.67
N ILE A 212 9.40 -22.53 2.99
CA ILE A 212 8.68 -21.39 3.57
C ILE A 212 7.17 -21.63 3.36
N PRO A 213 6.32 -21.50 4.38
CA PRO A 213 4.87 -21.63 4.24
C PRO A 213 4.27 -20.40 3.56
N VAL A 214 4.45 -20.27 2.24
CA VAL A 214 4.06 -19.08 1.45
C VAL A 214 2.68 -19.25 0.88
N PHE A 215 1.86 -18.19 0.94
CA PHE A 215 0.50 -18.14 0.40
C PHE A 215 0.34 -16.94 -0.54
N ASP A 216 -0.20 -17.18 -1.74
CA ASP A 216 -0.52 -16.14 -2.72
C ASP A 216 -1.94 -15.63 -2.49
N VAL A 217 -2.08 -14.65 -1.64
CA VAL A 217 -3.39 -14.08 -1.23
C VAL A 217 -3.65 -12.69 -1.81
N GLY A 218 -2.72 -12.15 -2.60
CA GLY A 218 -2.79 -10.78 -3.13
C GLY A 218 -2.22 -9.76 -2.14
N ASN A 219 -2.45 -8.49 -2.43
CA ASN A 219 -1.89 -7.37 -1.68
C ASN A 219 -3.00 -6.60 -0.95
N PRO A 220 -2.99 -6.55 0.39
CA PRO A 220 -4.01 -5.81 1.16
C PRO A 220 -4.04 -4.30 0.89
N MET A 221 -3.02 -3.76 0.21
CA MET A 221 -3.02 -2.37 -0.24
C MET A 221 -4.15 -2.08 -1.23
N MET A 222 -4.65 -3.12 -1.93
CA MET A 222 -5.76 -2.99 -2.88
C MET A 222 -7.15 -3.08 -2.25
N ASP A 223 -7.24 -3.32 -0.95
CA ASP A 223 -8.52 -3.42 -0.23
C ASP A 223 -9.00 -2.03 0.18
N GLY A 224 -10.33 -1.87 0.29
CA GLY A 224 -10.95 -0.62 0.72
C GLY A 224 -10.79 0.54 -0.28
N LEU A 225 -10.67 0.21 -1.56
CA LEU A 225 -10.59 1.20 -2.66
C LEU A 225 -11.93 1.35 -3.41
N GLU A 226 -12.99 0.75 -2.94
CA GLU A 226 -14.31 0.83 -3.56
C GLU A 226 -14.75 2.30 -3.65
N PRO A 227 -15.25 2.76 -4.82
CA PRO A 227 -15.77 4.11 -4.96
C PRO A 227 -17.08 4.26 -4.20
N THR A 228 -17.39 5.47 -3.76
CA THR A 228 -18.65 5.80 -3.07
C THR A 228 -19.85 5.57 -3.97
N PHE A 229 -19.71 5.87 -5.27
CA PHE A 229 -20.74 5.59 -6.27
C PHE A 229 -20.25 4.55 -7.28
N PRO A 230 -21.08 3.56 -7.64
CA PRO A 230 -20.72 2.61 -8.68
C PRO A 230 -20.36 3.32 -9.97
N THR A 231 -19.20 3.05 -10.50
CA THR A 231 -18.68 3.61 -11.77
C THR A 231 -19.54 3.24 -12.99
N ALA A 232 -20.43 2.28 -12.86
CA ALA A 232 -21.38 1.86 -13.90
C ALA A 232 -22.24 3.00 -14.46
N ARG A 233 -22.50 4.08 -13.71
CA ARG A 233 -23.19 5.28 -14.23
C ARG A 233 -22.39 6.01 -15.32
N PHE A 234 -21.07 5.83 -15.36
CA PHE A 234 -20.21 6.43 -16.37
C PHE A 234 -20.06 5.56 -17.63
N TYR A 235 -20.32 4.25 -17.55
CA TYR A 235 -20.18 3.30 -18.66
C TYR A 235 -21.51 2.86 -19.32
N SER A 236 -22.68 3.41 -18.93
CA SER A 236 -24.00 2.95 -19.36
C SER A 236 -24.54 3.56 -20.66
N ILE A 237 -23.74 4.29 -21.46
CA ILE A 237 -24.14 4.80 -22.80
C ILE A 237 -23.29 4.07 -23.86
N SER A 238 -23.88 3.57 -24.92
CA SER A 238 -23.30 2.76 -26.00
C SER A 238 -21.91 3.25 -26.47
N SER A 239 -20.98 2.31 -26.62
CA SER A 239 -19.54 2.51 -26.79
C SER A 239 -19.09 3.44 -27.92
N GLU A 240 -19.79 3.48 -29.04
CA GLU A 240 -19.32 4.21 -30.22
C GLU A 240 -19.62 5.73 -30.26
N LYS A 241 -20.67 6.20 -29.58
CA LYS A 241 -20.97 7.65 -29.47
C LYS A 241 -20.29 8.36 -28.29
N ARG A 242 -19.61 7.63 -27.44
CA ARG A 242 -18.94 8.13 -26.23
C ARG A 242 -17.54 8.63 -26.45
N GLU A 243 -16.81 8.05 -27.40
CA GLU A 243 -15.39 8.39 -27.61
C GLU A 243 -15.19 9.81 -28.16
N LEU A 244 -16.21 10.38 -28.81
CA LEU A 244 -16.15 11.67 -29.51
C LEU A 244 -16.57 12.90 -28.69
N GLY A 245 -16.56 12.87 -27.37
CA GLY A 245 -16.96 14.03 -26.55
C GLY A 245 -16.77 13.86 -25.04
N ARG A 246 -16.17 12.73 -24.63
CA ARG A 246 -15.87 12.49 -23.21
C ARG A 246 -14.60 13.24 -22.82
N PRO A 247 -14.59 13.97 -21.69
CA PRO A 247 -13.37 14.56 -21.18
C PRO A 247 -12.37 13.47 -20.78
N LEU A 248 -11.08 13.70 -21.01
CA LEU A 248 -10.03 12.89 -20.42
C LEU A 248 -9.89 13.26 -18.94
N ILE A 249 -10.09 12.30 -18.05
CA ILE A 249 -10.04 12.51 -16.61
C ILE A 249 -8.67 12.08 -16.08
N ILE A 250 -7.99 13.01 -15.41
CA ILE A 250 -6.61 12.82 -14.92
C ILE A 250 -6.58 13.05 -13.42
N THR A 251 -6.21 12.03 -12.63
CA THR A 251 -6.01 12.25 -11.19
C THR A 251 -4.58 12.70 -10.89
N LEU A 252 -4.46 13.60 -9.92
CA LEU A 252 -3.20 14.22 -9.51
C LEU A 252 -2.87 13.83 -8.07
N LEU A 253 -1.73 13.16 -7.87
CA LEU A 253 -1.34 12.54 -6.61
C LEU A 253 0.02 13.09 -6.13
N PRO A 254 0.07 14.21 -5.41
CA PRO A 254 1.32 14.88 -5.02
C PRO A 254 2.06 14.19 -3.87
N GLY A 255 1.46 13.18 -3.25
CA GLY A 255 1.94 12.59 -2.00
C GLY A 255 1.26 13.16 -0.76
N SER A 256 1.72 12.74 0.43
CA SER A 256 1.04 13.06 1.69
C SER A 256 1.91 13.77 2.73
N ARG A 257 3.20 14.00 2.48
CA ARG A 257 4.15 14.51 3.47
C ARG A 257 4.68 15.90 3.12
N PRO A 258 4.45 16.91 3.99
CA PRO A 258 5.08 18.22 3.83
C PRO A 258 6.58 18.14 4.19
N PRO A 259 7.44 19.02 3.65
CA PRO A 259 7.15 20.03 2.62
C PRO A 259 7.12 19.45 1.19
N GLU A 260 7.51 18.20 1.02
CA GLU A 260 7.74 17.52 -0.26
C GLU A 260 6.49 17.53 -1.16
N ALA A 261 5.32 17.23 -0.58
CA ALA A 261 4.06 17.19 -1.33
C ALA A 261 3.69 18.54 -1.97
N TYR A 262 4.04 19.66 -1.34
CA TYR A 262 3.82 20.99 -1.93
C TYR A 262 4.73 21.25 -3.13
N ALA A 263 5.99 20.83 -3.06
CA ALA A 263 6.92 20.92 -4.18
C ALA A 263 6.50 20.01 -5.34
N ASN A 264 6.06 18.79 -5.02
CA ASN A 264 5.51 17.86 -6.00
C ASN A 264 4.25 18.43 -6.66
N TRP A 265 3.39 19.09 -5.89
CA TRP A 265 2.18 19.73 -6.40
C TRP A 265 2.50 20.80 -7.45
N GLN A 266 3.46 21.68 -7.18
CA GLN A 266 3.91 22.67 -8.15
C GLN A 266 4.43 22.00 -9.44
N LYS A 267 5.24 20.93 -9.31
CA LYS A 267 5.76 20.19 -10.47
C LYS A 267 4.65 19.53 -11.30
N ILE A 268 3.65 18.95 -10.64
CA ILE A 268 2.47 18.37 -11.27
C ILE A 268 1.68 19.45 -12.03
N LEU A 269 1.49 20.64 -11.45
CA LEU A 269 0.77 21.74 -12.11
C LEU A 269 1.48 22.28 -13.36
N LEU A 270 2.82 22.21 -13.40
CA LEU A 270 3.56 22.51 -14.65
C LEU A 270 3.24 21.46 -15.75
N ALA A 271 3.12 20.18 -15.40
CA ALA A 271 2.70 19.15 -16.36
C ALA A 271 1.26 19.33 -16.81
N VAL A 272 0.37 19.75 -15.91
CA VAL A 272 -1.02 20.12 -16.24
C VAL A 272 -1.06 21.28 -17.24
N SER A 273 -0.24 22.32 -17.05
CA SER A 273 -0.14 23.44 -18.00
C SER A 273 0.28 22.97 -19.39
N ALA A 274 1.28 22.08 -19.47
CA ALA A 274 1.71 21.51 -20.76
C ALA A 274 0.61 20.70 -21.47
N LEU A 275 -0.23 19.98 -20.71
CA LEU A 275 -1.39 19.27 -21.25
C LEU A 275 -2.44 20.23 -21.82
N ILE A 276 -2.76 21.30 -21.10
CA ILE A 276 -3.72 22.32 -21.53
C ILE A 276 -3.24 23.02 -22.81
N ASP A 277 -1.95 23.33 -22.90
CA ASP A 277 -1.38 23.96 -24.09
C ASP A 277 -1.40 23.03 -25.31
N MET A 278 -1.20 21.72 -25.11
CA MET A 278 -1.30 20.72 -26.17
C MET A 278 -2.74 20.51 -26.64
N GLN A 279 -3.76 20.72 -25.81
CA GLN A 279 -5.17 20.53 -26.15
C GLN A 279 -5.59 21.35 -27.38
N GLN A 280 -5.02 22.54 -27.55
CA GLN A 280 -5.33 23.43 -28.70
C GLN A 280 -4.96 22.82 -30.05
N THR A 281 -4.15 21.79 -30.10
CA THR A 281 -3.61 21.16 -31.31
C THR A 281 -4.19 19.77 -31.59
N HIS A 282 -5.06 19.21 -30.74
CA HIS A 282 -5.51 17.81 -30.79
C HIS A 282 -6.99 17.64 -30.41
N ASN A 283 -7.63 16.54 -30.85
CA ASN A 283 -9.06 16.21 -30.76
C ASN A 283 -9.60 15.89 -29.35
N TRP A 284 -8.92 16.22 -28.26
CA TRP A 284 -9.54 16.15 -26.93
C TRP A 284 -10.30 17.44 -26.64
N ASP A 285 -11.62 17.33 -26.59
CA ASP A 285 -12.46 18.51 -26.40
C ASP A 285 -12.31 19.12 -25.00
N LYS A 286 -12.06 18.30 -23.96
CA LYS A 286 -11.99 18.77 -22.56
C LYS A 286 -11.08 17.88 -21.69
N PHE A 287 -10.37 18.51 -20.74
CA PHE A 287 -9.71 17.84 -19.62
C PHE A 287 -10.45 18.07 -18.31
N VAL A 288 -10.48 17.05 -17.45
CA VAL A 288 -10.89 17.18 -16.04
C VAL A 288 -9.76 16.66 -15.16
N PHE A 289 -9.23 17.53 -14.33
CA PHE A 289 -8.19 17.20 -13.36
C PHE A 289 -8.81 16.98 -11.99
N LEU A 290 -8.47 15.86 -11.34
CA LEU A 290 -8.92 15.51 -9.99
C LEU A 290 -7.73 15.57 -9.04
N GLY A 291 -7.61 16.66 -8.28
CA GLY A 291 -6.59 16.81 -7.24
C GLY A 291 -7.00 16.09 -5.97
N ALA A 292 -6.57 14.83 -5.82
CA ALA A 292 -6.83 14.05 -4.61
C ALA A 292 -5.77 14.34 -3.54
N ILE A 293 -6.09 15.25 -2.63
CA ILE A 293 -5.17 15.78 -1.62
C ILE A 293 -5.26 14.98 -0.33
N ALA A 294 -4.11 14.57 0.18
CA ALA A 294 -4.04 13.83 1.43
C ALA A 294 -4.55 14.67 2.62
N PRO A 295 -5.30 14.09 3.58
CA PRO A 295 -5.83 14.82 4.74
C PRO A 295 -4.77 15.47 5.63
N SER A 296 -3.53 15.01 5.58
CA SER A 296 -2.38 15.57 6.30
C SER A 296 -1.87 16.89 5.75
N LEU A 297 -2.28 17.27 4.54
CA LEU A 297 -1.85 18.50 3.88
C LEU A 297 -2.83 19.65 4.15
N HIS A 298 -2.29 20.84 4.25
CA HIS A 298 -3.10 22.04 4.45
C HIS A 298 -3.82 22.44 3.14
N PHE A 299 -5.15 22.23 3.09
CA PHE A 299 -5.96 22.35 1.90
C PHE A 299 -5.91 23.76 1.27
N ALA A 300 -5.94 24.82 2.10
CA ALA A 300 -5.85 26.20 1.62
C ALA A 300 -4.51 26.50 0.91
N SER A 301 -3.40 25.89 1.35
CA SER A 301 -2.11 26.06 0.68
C SER A 301 -2.11 25.41 -0.71
N MET A 302 -2.73 24.21 -0.84
CA MET A 302 -2.87 23.54 -2.15
C MET A 302 -3.74 24.38 -3.10
N HIS A 303 -4.82 24.95 -2.58
CA HIS A 303 -5.70 25.86 -3.31
C HIS A 303 -4.97 27.13 -3.78
N GLN A 304 -4.21 27.80 -2.89
CA GLN A 304 -3.43 29.00 -3.26
C GLN A 304 -2.42 28.72 -4.36
N ILE A 305 -1.72 27.60 -4.29
CA ILE A 305 -0.79 27.19 -5.35
C ILE A 305 -1.54 26.97 -6.66
N LEU A 306 -2.72 26.36 -6.64
CA LEU A 306 -3.54 26.16 -7.84
C LEU A 306 -3.95 27.50 -8.47
N GLN A 307 -4.40 28.45 -7.66
CA GLN A 307 -4.76 29.78 -8.14
C GLN A 307 -3.56 30.54 -8.75
N SER A 308 -2.36 30.39 -8.17
CA SER A 308 -1.14 31.00 -8.72
C SER A 308 -0.74 30.46 -10.10
N HIS A 309 -1.28 29.29 -10.49
CA HIS A 309 -1.13 28.70 -11.83
C HIS A 309 -2.27 29.08 -12.79
N GLY A 310 -3.07 30.10 -12.45
CA GLY A 310 -4.09 30.66 -13.34
C GLY A 310 -5.43 29.91 -13.35
N TRP A 311 -5.73 29.14 -12.31
CA TRP A 311 -7.02 28.49 -12.13
C TRP A 311 -8.00 29.40 -11.38
N TYR A 312 -9.21 29.56 -11.93
CA TYR A 312 -10.27 30.41 -11.37
C TYR A 312 -11.41 29.56 -10.83
N PRO A 313 -12.01 29.90 -9.68
CA PRO A 313 -13.20 29.23 -9.18
C PRO A 313 -14.32 29.23 -10.22
N HIS A 314 -14.96 28.08 -10.41
CA HIS A 314 -16.05 27.91 -11.36
C HIS A 314 -17.03 26.86 -10.86
N PRO A 315 -18.35 27.16 -10.74
CA PRO A 315 -19.31 26.25 -10.14
C PRO A 315 -19.63 25.04 -11.03
N ASP A 316 -19.58 25.22 -12.35
CA ASP A 316 -19.99 24.17 -13.30
C ASP A 316 -18.79 23.31 -13.71
N CYS A 317 -18.84 22.03 -13.36
CA CYS A 317 -17.88 21.03 -13.83
C CYS A 317 -18.65 19.87 -14.48
N PRO A 318 -18.21 19.31 -15.61
CA PRO A 318 -18.91 18.22 -16.29
C PRO A 318 -18.87 16.90 -15.52
N VAL A 319 -18.15 16.86 -14.40
CA VAL A 319 -17.99 15.71 -13.52
C VAL A 319 -18.26 16.12 -12.08
N THR A 320 -18.95 15.27 -11.34
CA THR A 320 -19.21 15.47 -9.90
C THR A 320 -18.56 14.37 -9.08
N ILE A 321 -18.07 14.71 -7.88
CA ILE A 321 -17.49 13.77 -6.91
C ILE A 321 -18.29 13.85 -5.60
N PRO A 322 -18.32 12.79 -4.77
CA PRO A 322 -19.06 12.75 -3.51
C PRO A 322 -18.29 13.46 -2.37
N ASP A 323 -18.02 14.74 -2.54
CA ASP A 323 -17.41 15.61 -1.53
C ASP A 323 -17.97 17.02 -1.62
N ASP A 324 -18.90 17.36 -0.72
CA ASP A 324 -19.53 18.69 -0.66
C ASP A 324 -18.53 19.82 -0.31
N SER A 325 -17.34 19.47 0.19
CA SER A 325 -16.28 20.42 0.50
C SER A 325 -15.26 20.59 -0.65
N ALA A 326 -15.45 19.87 -1.76
CA ALA A 326 -14.60 20.00 -2.93
C ALA A 326 -14.72 21.40 -3.56
N LEU A 327 -13.58 21.87 -4.08
CA LEU A 327 -13.54 23.14 -4.80
C LEU A 327 -13.37 22.87 -6.30
N THR A 328 -14.14 23.58 -7.11
CA THR A 328 -14.10 23.47 -8.56
C THR A 328 -13.52 24.73 -9.20
N PHE A 329 -12.75 24.53 -10.26
CA PHE A 329 -12.06 25.60 -10.98
C PHE A 329 -12.11 25.33 -12.47
N CYS A 330 -11.87 26.37 -13.27
CA CYS A 330 -11.65 26.26 -14.70
C CYS A 330 -10.41 27.06 -15.15
N GLN A 331 -9.83 26.63 -16.26
CA GLN A 331 -8.81 27.34 -17.00
C GLN A 331 -8.91 26.95 -18.49
N LYS A 332 -9.13 27.90 -19.39
CA LYS A 332 -9.41 27.61 -20.82
C LYS A 332 -10.56 26.58 -20.96
N ASN A 333 -10.34 25.45 -21.63
CA ASN A 333 -11.31 24.36 -21.79
C ASN A 333 -11.12 23.21 -20.80
N ALA A 334 -10.37 23.45 -19.70
CA ALA A 334 -10.09 22.45 -18.68
C ALA A 334 -10.81 22.77 -17.38
N TYR A 335 -11.21 21.72 -16.67
CA TYR A 335 -11.83 21.79 -15.36
C TYR A 335 -10.94 21.13 -14.31
N PHE A 336 -11.07 21.57 -13.08
CA PHE A 336 -10.30 21.03 -11.96
C PHE A 336 -11.20 20.87 -10.74
N ILE A 337 -11.11 19.71 -10.08
CA ILE A 337 -11.75 19.44 -8.80
C ILE A 337 -10.67 19.17 -7.77
N LEU A 338 -10.64 19.97 -6.70
CA LEU A 338 -9.73 19.78 -5.56
C LEU A 338 -10.50 19.19 -4.40
N THR A 339 -10.07 18.03 -3.86
CA THR A 339 -10.78 17.29 -2.81
C THR A 339 -9.83 16.62 -1.83
N GLN A 340 -10.29 16.43 -0.58
CA GLN A 340 -9.61 15.61 0.44
C GLN A 340 -10.41 14.37 0.87
N LYS A 341 -11.69 14.25 0.47
CA LYS A 341 -12.58 13.20 0.96
C LYS A 341 -12.96 12.16 -0.09
N ALA A 342 -12.82 12.46 -1.40
CA ALA A 342 -13.21 11.59 -2.49
C ALA A 342 -12.02 10.87 -3.15
N TYR A 343 -11.04 10.39 -2.36
CA TYR A 343 -9.83 9.75 -2.88
C TYR A 343 -10.13 8.55 -3.77
N ASN A 344 -10.94 7.60 -3.28
CA ASN A 344 -11.27 6.39 -4.03
C ASN A 344 -12.01 6.72 -5.33
N ASP A 345 -12.94 7.68 -5.27
CA ASP A 345 -13.71 8.11 -6.44
C ASP A 345 -12.80 8.75 -7.49
N CYS A 346 -11.82 9.57 -7.08
CA CYS A 346 -10.80 10.13 -7.98
C CYS A 346 -9.99 9.02 -8.66
N LEU A 347 -9.58 7.97 -7.93
CA LEU A 347 -8.85 6.85 -8.53
C LEU A 347 -9.70 6.09 -9.55
N HIS A 348 -10.98 5.85 -9.23
CA HIS A 348 -11.89 5.10 -10.11
C HIS A 348 -12.31 5.87 -11.34
N MET A 349 -12.57 7.17 -11.22
CA MET A 349 -13.04 8.02 -12.32
C MET A 349 -11.94 8.34 -13.33
N ALA A 350 -10.71 8.50 -12.89
CA ALA A 350 -9.60 8.90 -13.75
C ALA A 350 -9.19 7.81 -14.75
N ASP A 351 -8.81 8.24 -15.94
CA ASP A 351 -8.26 7.41 -17.02
C ASP A 351 -6.76 7.19 -16.86
N ILE A 352 -6.06 8.19 -16.27
CA ILE A 352 -4.61 8.21 -16.05
C ILE A 352 -4.30 9.03 -14.78
N ALA A 353 -3.16 8.77 -14.17
CA ALA A 353 -2.66 9.59 -13.07
C ALA A 353 -1.36 10.32 -13.43
N ILE A 354 -1.19 11.55 -12.90
CA ILE A 354 0.13 12.16 -12.74
C ILE A 354 0.45 12.06 -11.25
N ALA A 355 1.41 11.20 -10.90
CA ALA A 355 1.59 10.76 -9.53
C ALA A 355 3.04 10.89 -9.07
N MET A 356 3.25 11.64 -7.98
CA MET A 356 4.51 11.75 -7.25
C MET A 356 4.29 11.26 -5.80
N ALA A 357 3.79 10.02 -5.69
CA ALA A 357 3.38 9.38 -4.44
C ALA A 357 3.81 7.91 -4.43
N GLY A 358 3.99 7.31 -3.27
CA GLY A 358 4.27 5.88 -3.12
C GLY A 358 3.01 5.04 -3.27
N THR A 359 2.32 4.83 -2.16
CA THR A 359 1.12 3.99 -2.04
C THR A 359 0.01 4.35 -3.03
N ALA A 360 -0.28 5.65 -3.21
CA ALA A 360 -1.36 6.09 -4.08
C ALA A 360 -1.09 5.73 -5.56
N THR A 361 0.17 5.79 -6.02
CA THR A 361 0.55 5.34 -7.36
C THR A 361 0.36 3.84 -7.53
N GLU A 362 0.76 3.05 -6.54
CA GLU A 362 0.60 1.60 -6.54
C GLU A 362 -0.88 1.20 -6.57
N GLN A 363 -1.72 1.85 -5.77
CA GLN A 363 -3.16 1.64 -5.76
C GLN A 363 -3.81 1.99 -7.09
N PHE A 364 -3.44 3.12 -7.69
CA PHE A 364 -3.96 3.52 -9.00
C PHE A 364 -3.59 2.52 -10.10
N VAL A 365 -2.32 2.11 -10.15
CA VAL A 365 -1.85 1.08 -11.09
C VAL A 365 -2.54 -0.26 -10.87
N GLY A 366 -2.78 -0.63 -9.61
CA GLY A 366 -3.49 -1.86 -9.25
C GLY A 366 -4.95 -1.88 -9.70
N LEU A 367 -5.56 -0.73 -10.01
CA LEU A 367 -6.86 -0.63 -10.68
C LEU A 367 -6.77 -0.85 -12.20
N GLY A 368 -5.59 -1.21 -12.73
CA GLY A 368 -5.38 -1.46 -14.15
C GLY A 368 -5.20 -0.18 -14.98
N LYS A 369 -4.72 0.91 -14.39
CA LYS A 369 -4.63 2.21 -15.05
C LYS A 369 -3.18 2.71 -15.15
N PRO A 370 -2.82 3.47 -16.22
CA PRO A 370 -1.48 4.02 -16.37
C PRO A 370 -1.23 5.20 -15.42
N ALA A 371 -0.01 5.28 -14.88
CA ALA A 371 0.44 6.46 -14.16
C ALA A 371 1.71 7.04 -14.80
N ILE A 372 1.82 8.36 -14.80
CA ILE A 372 3.04 9.08 -15.16
C ILE A 372 3.66 9.63 -13.88
N THR A 373 4.96 9.45 -13.73
CA THR A 373 5.71 9.97 -12.58
C THR A 373 6.90 10.80 -13.04
N MET A 374 7.34 11.70 -12.17
CA MET A 374 8.48 12.57 -12.39
C MET A 374 9.41 12.51 -11.18
N PRO A 375 10.74 12.69 -11.34
CA PRO A 375 11.65 12.72 -10.19
C PRO A 375 11.32 13.91 -9.28
N GLY A 376 11.17 13.65 -8.00
CA GLY A 376 11.03 14.69 -6.95
C GLY A 376 12.38 15.08 -6.36
N LYS A 377 12.38 16.14 -5.54
CA LYS A 377 13.56 16.63 -4.79
C LYS A 377 13.46 16.35 -3.28
N GLY A 378 12.42 15.66 -2.86
CA GLY A 378 12.15 15.39 -1.46
C GLY A 378 12.99 14.24 -0.88
N PRO A 379 12.99 14.08 0.45
CA PRO A 379 13.74 13.03 1.12
C PRO A 379 13.19 11.64 0.82
N GLN A 380 11.91 11.51 0.51
CA GLN A 380 11.26 10.22 0.24
C GLN A 380 10.98 10.02 -1.24
N PHE A 381 10.32 10.97 -1.89
CA PHE A 381 10.07 10.91 -3.33
C PHE A 381 11.22 11.60 -4.08
N ASN A 382 12.31 10.90 -4.27
CA ASN A 382 13.53 11.34 -4.97
C ASN A 382 13.70 10.55 -6.30
N PRO A 383 14.69 10.90 -7.15
CA PRO A 383 14.92 10.22 -8.42
C PRO A 383 15.12 8.70 -8.27
N LYS A 384 15.84 8.25 -7.22
CA LYS A 384 16.06 6.84 -6.94
C LYS A 384 14.76 6.11 -6.60
N PHE A 385 13.88 6.74 -5.81
CA PHE A 385 12.57 6.19 -5.49
C PHE A 385 11.70 6.08 -6.74
N ALA A 386 11.62 7.14 -7.56
CA ALA A 386 10.84 7.13 -8.80
C ALA A 386 11.28 6.00 -9.74
N GLN A 387 12.60 5.81 -9.93
CA GLN A 387 13.15 4.67 -10.69
C GLN A 387 12.80 3.32 -10.07
N THR A 388 12.91 3.18 -8.75
CA THR A 388 12.59 1.93 -8.05
C THR A 388 11.12 1.60 -8.20
N GLN A 389 10.24 2.57 -8.06
CA GLN A 389 8.79 2.41 -8.22
C GLN A 389 8.42 2.07 -9.68
N SER A 390 9.05 2.71 -10.67
CA SER A 390 8.82 2.37 -12.09
C SER A 390 9.26 0.93 -12.41
N ARG A 391 10.33 0.42 -11.81
CA ARG A 391 10.73 -1.01 -11.92
C ARG A 391 9.69 -1.93 -11.28
N LEU A 392 9.27 -1.60 -10.05
CA LEU A 392 8.26 -2.36 -9.32
C LEU A 392 6.96 -2.49 -10.10
N LEU A 393 6.47 -1.39 -10.66
CA LEU A 393 5.18 -1.32 -11.35
C LEU A 393 5.29 -1.56 -12.87
N GLY A 394 6.50 -1.59 -13.41
CA GLY A 394 6.79 -1.90 -14.81
C GLY A 394 6.13 -0.92 -15.78
N PRO A 395 5.62 -1.42 -16.91
CA PRO A 395 5.07 -0.57 -17.96
C PRO A 395 3.83 0.24 -17.54
N SER A 396 3.23 -0.05 -16.37
CA SER A 396 2.09 0.72 -15.87
C SER A 396 2.49 2.06 -15.23
N VAL A 397 3.79 2.28 -15.00
CA VAL A 397 4.33 3.58 -14.58
C VAL A 397 5.35 4.08 -15.59
N ILE A 398 5.07 5.22 -16.18
CA ILE A 398 5.96 5.91 -17.14
C ILE A 398 6.70 7.01 -16.38
N LEU A 399 8.02 6.85 -16.25
CA LEU A 399 8.89 7.87 -15.69
C LEU A 399 9.30 8.85 -16.79
N VAL A 400 9.05 10.14 -16.57
CA VAL A 400 9.53 11.25 -17.41
C VAL A 400 10.41 12.16 -16.57
N GLU A 401 11.40 12.80 -17.19
CA GLU A 401 12.33 13.66 -16.44
C GLU A 401 11.73 15.06 -16.21
N GLU A 402 11.05 15.60 -17.22
CA GLU A 402 10.53 16.95 -17.19
C GLU A 402 8.99 17.01 -17.33
N PRO A 403 8.34 18.01 -16.67
CA PRO A 403 6.88 18.15 -16.72
C PRO A 403 6.28 18.28 -18.13
N HIS A 404 6.97 18.92 -19.06
CA HIS A 404 6.47 19.13 -20.42
C HIS A 404 6.36 17.83 -21.24
N GLU A 405 7.12 16.79 -20.88
CA GLU A 405 7.09 15.48 -21.56
C GLU A 405 5.78 14.73 -21.29
N VAL A 406 5.09 15.04 -20.18
CA VAL A 406 3.83 14.40 -19.80
C VAL A 406 2.79 14.48 -20.92
N ALA A 407 2.68 15.63 -21.57
CA ALA A 407 1.72 15.83 -22.66
C ALA A 407 1.94 14.87 -23.83
N GLN A 408 3.21 14.67 -24.23
CA GLN A 408 3.55 13.74 -25.32
C GLN A 408 3.29 12.29 -24.90
N VAL A 409 3.58 11.92 -23.65
CA VAL A 409 3.32 10.57 -23.11
C VAL A 409 1.83 10.28 -23.11
N VAL A 410 0.99 11.18 -22.61
CA VAL A 410 -0.48 11.03 -22.60
C VAL A 410 -0.98 10.81 -24.02
N ARG A 411 -0.56 11.64 -24.98
CA ARG A 411 -0.91 11.47 -26.39
C ARG A 411 -0.54 10.11 -26.95
N SER A 412 0.70 9.66 -26.70
CA SER A 412 1.20 8.37 -27.19
C SER A 412 0.45 7.18 -26.59
N LEU A 413 0.06 7.28 -25.32
CA LEU A 413 -0.69 6.21 -24.64
C LEU A 413 -2.08 6.04 -25.21
N PHE A 414 -2.83 7.13 -25.34
CA PHE A 414 -4.22 7.07 -25.81
C PHE A 414 -4.34 6.86 -27.33
N ALA A 415 -3.26 7.05 -28.09
CA ALA A 415 -3.19 6.64 -29.49
C ALA A 415 -2.94 5.12 -29.67
N ASN A 416 -2.69 4.36 -28.58
CA ASN A 416 -2.34 2.95 -28.67
C ASN A 416 -3.16 2.10 -27.66
N PRO A 417 -4.36 1.62 -28.05
CA PRO A 417 -5.23 0.80 -27.20
C PRO A 417 -4.57 -0.50 -26.71
N ASP A 418 -3.75 -1.15 -27.54
CA ASP A 418 -3.05 -2.40 -27.15
C ASP A 418 -2.07 -2.14 -26.01
N LYS A 419 -1.40 -0.99 -26.03
CA LYS A 419 -0.50 -0.58 -24.94
C LYS A 419 -1.28 -0.31 -23.66
N LEU A 420 -2.44 0.32 -23.72
CA LEU A 420 -3.31 0.53 -22.56
C LEU A 420 -3.81 -0.80 -21.98
N HIS A 421 -4.21 -1.74 -22.82
CA HIS A 421 -4.60 -3.07 -22.40
C HIS A 421 -3.46 -3.82 -21.69
N PHE A 422 -2.28 -3.82 -22.29
CA PHE A 422 -1.08 -4.41 -21.69
C PHE A 422 -0.72 -3.78 -20.32
N ILE A 423 -0.86 -2.46 -20.21
CA ILE A 423 -0.66 -1.72 -18.94
C ILE A 423 -1.66 -2.18 -17.88
N ALA A 424 -2.93 -2.32 -18.28
CA ALA A 424 -4.00 -2.75 -17.36
C ALA A 424 -3.73 -4.16 -16.81
N GLU A 425 -3.43 -5.11 -17.67
CA GLU A 425 -3.08 -6.48 -17.28
C GLU A 425 -1.85 -6.52 -16.36
N ASN A 426 -0.81 -5.73 -16.71
CA ASN A 426 0.39 -5.65 -15.88
C ASN A 426 0.12 -5.10 -14.48
N GLY A 427 -0.67 -4.03 -14.37
CA GLY A 427 -1.03 -3.43 -13.09
C GLY A 427 -1.79 -4.42 -12.18
N LEU A 428 -2.83 -5.03 -12.71
CA LEU A 428 -3.63 -6.05 -12.02
C LEU A 428 -2.78 -7.24 -11.56
N ARG A 429 -1.85 -7.71 -12.40
CA ARG A 429 -0.94 -8.82 -12.07
C ARG A 429 0.04 -8.47 -10.96
N ARG A 430 0.62 -7.26 -10.97
CA ARG A 430 1.64 -6.83 -10.00
C ARG A 430 1.06 -6.47 -8.64
N MET A 431 -0.16 -5.97 -8.62
CA MET A 431 -0.81 -5.52 -7.38
C MET A 431 -1.79 -6.55 -6.81
N GLY A 432 -2.25 -7.50 -7.63
CA GLY A 432 -3.23 -8.51 -7.22
C GLY A 432 -4.65 -7.96 -7.10
N LYS A 433 -5.56 -8.86 -6.73
CA LYS A 433 -7.00 -8.55 -6.60
C LYS A 433 -7.32 -8.09 -5.18
N ALA A 434 -8.31 -7.22 -5.02
CA ALA A 434 -8.90 -6.84 -3.75
C ALA A 434 -9.40 -8.06 -2.93
N GLY A 435 -9.64 -7.88 -1.63
CA GLY A 435 -10.03 -8.92 -0.69
C GLY A 435 -8.84 -9.71 -0.10
N ALA A 436 -7.61 -9.22 -0.26
CA ALA A 436 -6.43 -9.88 0.28
C ALA A 436 -6.42 -9.94 1.81
N ALA A 437 -6.85 -8.88 2.50
CA ALA A 437 -6.95 -8.86 3.95
C ALA A 437 -7.88 -9.95 4.48
N LYS A 438 -9.01 -10.19 3.82
CA LYS A 438 -9.94 -11.27 4.16
C LYS A 438 -9.29 -12.64 4.00
N ARG A 439 -8.64 -12.90 2.85
CA ARG A 439 -7.95 -14.19 2.60
C ARG A 439 -6.78 -14.41 3.59
N ILE A 440 -6.08 -13.35 4.00
CA ILE A 440 -5.05 -13.41 5.06
C ILE A 440 -5.72 -13.78 6.38
N ALA A 441 -6.81 -13.09 6.77
CA ALA A 441 -7.50 -13.35 8.03
C ALA A 441 -8.01 -14.79 8.12
N GLU A 442 -8.63 -15.32 7.06
CA GLU A 442 -9.07 -16.70 6.97
C GLU A 442 -7.90 -17.69 7.14
N CYS A 443 -6.79 -17.47 6.40
CA CYS A 443 -5.60 -18.32 6.51
C CYS A 443 -4.95 -18.24 7.91
N LEU A 444 -4.94 -17.08 8.56
CA LEU A 444 -4.43 -16.93 9.93
C LEU A 444 -5.26 -17.74 10.93
N MET A 445 -6.59 -17.73 10.81
CA MET A 445 -7.47 -18.49 11.70
C MET A 445 -7.30 -20.01 11.55
N GLU A 446 -6.90 -20.48 10.36
CA GLU A 446 -6.61 -21.91 10.12
C GLU A 446 -5.21 -22.33 10.63
N ARG A 447 -4.23 -21.40 10.65
CA ARG A 447 -2.82 -21.73 10.87
C ARG A 447 -2.31 -21.38 12.25
N LEU A 448 -2.93 -20.42 12.92
CA LEU A 448 -2.58 -19.96 14.26
C LEU A 448 -3.57 -20.47 15.31
#